data_38b0e16cc98cb11d4825b03cc76a1c75
#
_entry.id   38b0e16cc98cb11d4825b03cc76a1c75
#
_cell.length_a   1.000
_cell.length_b   1.000
_cell.length_c   1.000
_cell.angle_alpha   90.00
_cell.angle_beta   90.00
_cell.angle_gamma   90.00
#
_symmetry.space_group_name_H-M   'P 1'
#
loop_
_entity.id
_entity.type
_entity.pdbx_description
1 polymer ?
#
loop_
_entity_poly.entity_id
_entity_poly.type
_entity_poly.pdbx_seq_one_letter_code
_entity_poly.pdbx_strand_id
1 'polypeptide(L)'
;MRLGIQRFFALIVLTAFASTVAAKEIGTSKPERQGYSSERLAKITEFMDAKVDDGTMVGGMGVIMRNGKIIYQQTYGQADREAGRPMEDDAIYRIYSMSKPITGVALMMLYEDGKFRLNDPIAMYMPEFADLKVATSTAGTNIVSDGTTSRTVGSGDDSLVGEWRKPSRQPTIRDLLRHTAG
;
A
#
# COMPACT_ATOMS: atom_id res chain seq x y z
N MET A 1 -47.49 30.97 -13.58
CA MET A 1 -47.53 29.50 -13.76
C MET A 1 -46.30 28.87 -14.42
N ARG A 2 -45.49 29.58 -15.22
CA ARG A 2 -44.26 29.02 -15.87
C ARG A 2 -43.03 28.87 -14.93
N LEU A 3 -42.90 29.65 -13.88
CA LEU A 3 -41.77 29.59 -12.95
C LEU A 3 -41.82 28.37 -12.01
N GLY A 4 -42.99 27.81 -11.72
CA GLY A 4 -43.16 26.66 -10.85
C GLY A 4 -42.72 25.34 -11.49
N ILE A 5 -42.94 25.20 -12.79
CA ILE A 5 -42.63 23.99 -13.55
C ILE A 5 -41.11 23.84 -13.76
N GLN A 6 -40.38 24.96 -14.02
CA GLN A 6 -38.95 24.93 -14.17
C GLN A 6 -38.22 24.57 -12.87
N ARG A 7 -38.74 25.00 -11.71
CA ARG A 7 -38.13 24.61 -10.40
C ARG A 7 -38.41 23.16 -10.05
N PHE A 8 -39.54 22.61 -10.47
CA PHE A 8 -39.85 21.18 -10.26
C PHE A 8 -38.98 20.28 -11.15
N PHE A 9 -38.74 20.67 -12.40
CA PHE A 9 -37.84 19.92 -13.29
C PHE A 9 -36.37 19.98 -12.82
N ALA A 10 -35.91 21.11 -12.30
CA ALA A 10 -34.58 21.25 -11.74
C ALA A 10 -34.37 20.39 -10.48
N LEU A 11 -35.38 20.22 -9.66
CA LEU A 11 -35.34 19.38 -8.47
C LEU A 11 -35.31 17.88 -8.82
N ILE A 12 -36.07 17.46 -9.83
CA ILE A 12 -36.09 16.06 -10.31
C ILE A 12 -34.80 15.68 -10.99
N VAL A 13 -34.15 16.59 -11.72
CA VAL A 13 -32.82 16.32 -12.34
C VAL A 13 -31.70 16.22 -11.29
N LEU A 14 -31.80 17.01 -10.22
CA LEU A 14 -30.79 16.95 -9.14
C LEU A 14 -30.88 15.67 -8.30
N THR A 15 -32.10 15.10 -8.14
CA THR A 15 -32.28 13.82 -7.43
C THR A 15 -31.92 12.60 -8.27
N ALA A 16 -31.94 12.69 -9.59
CA ALA A 16 -31.58 11.58 -10.49
C ALA A 16 -30.06 11.34 -10.57
N PHE A 17 -29.21 12.31 -10.18
CA PHE A 17 -27.76 12.17 -10.17
C PHE A 17 -27.16 11.64 -8.87
N ALA A 18 -27.98 11.40 -7.84
CA ALA A 18 -27.55 10.69 -6.65
C ALA A 18 -27.63 9.16 -6.85
N SER A 19 -27.16 8.67 -7.99
CA SER A 19 -26.83 7.25 -8.13
C SER A 19 -25.62 7.01 -7.23
N THR A 20 -25.86 6.64 -5.98
CA THR A 20 -24.83 6.05 -5.13
C THR A 20 -24.28 4.85 -5.88
N VAL A 21 -23.06 4.96 -6.40
CA VAL A 21 -22.29 3.79 -6.79
C VAL A 21 -22.05 3.03 -5.49
N ALA A 22 -23.02 2.18 -5.13
CA ALA A 22 -22.84 1.24 -4.05
C ALA A 22 -21.70 0.33 -4.48
N ALA A 23 -20.55 0.43 -3.79
CA ALA A 23 -19.46 -0.48 -4.02
C ALA A 23 -20.02 -1.90 -3.84
N LYS A 24 -19.84 -2.74 -4.87
CA LYS A 24 -20.30 -4.12 -4.80
C LYS A 24 -19.50 -4.81 -3.69
N GLU A 25 -20.19 -5.28 -2.67
CA GLU A 25 -19.55 -6.06 -1.62
C GLU A 25 -18.83 -7.26 -2.22
N ILE A 26 -17.62 -7.52 -1.70
CA ILE A 26 -16.84 -8.70 -2.07
C ILE A 26 -17.53 -9.91 -1.47
N GLY A 27 -18.06 -10.80 -2.31
CA GLY A 27 -18.76 -11.98 -1.86
C GLY A 27 -17.81 -13.00 -1.20
N THR A 28 -18.34 -13.83 -0.32
CA THR A 28 -17.64 -14.94 0.31
C THR A 28 -17.86 -16.26 -0.43
N SER A 29 -17.00 -17.25 -0.22
CA SER A 29 -17.14 -18.62 -0.73
C SER A 29 -16.55 -19.62 0.25
N LYS A 30 -17.08 -20.85 0.27
CA LYS A 30 -16.42 -21.94 0.97
C LYS A 30 -15.06 -22.22 0.33
N PRO A 31 -13.99 -22.42 1.11
CA PRO A 31 -12.64 -22.70 0.60
C PRO A 31 -12.60 -23.85 -0.40
N GLU A 32 -13.35 -24.94 -0.14
CA GLU A 32 -13.39 -26.16 -0.98
C GLU A 32 -13.89 -25.86 -2.39
N ARG A 33 -14.85 -24.94 -2.54
CA ARG A 33 -15.35 -24.52 -3.86
C ARG A 33 -14.33 -23.74 -4.68
N GLN A 34 -13.26 -23.30 -4.03
CA GLN A 34 -12.17 -22.53 -4.63
C GLN A 34 -10.86 -23.32 -4.67
N GLY A 35 -10.90 -24.64 -4.38
CA GLY A 35 -9.75 -25.53 -4.41
C GLY A 35 -8.84 -25.43 -3.18
N TYR A 36 -9.35 -24.94 -2.05
CA TYR A 36 -8.64 -24.84 -0.78
C TYR A 36 -9.30 -25.78 0.24
N SER A 37 -8.55 -26.13 1.29
CA SER A 37 -9.03 -26.93 2.42
C SER A 37 -9.25 -26.01 3.64
N SER A 38 -10.46 -26.01 4.18
CA SER A 38 -10.79 -25.31 5.43
C SER A 38 -9.91 -25.79 6.58
N GLU A 39 -9.65 -27.09 6.69
CA GLU A 39 -8.76 -27.68 7.72
C GLU A 39 -7.33 -27.12 7.61
N ARG A 40 -6.80 -26.97 6.39
CA ARG A 40 -5.46 -26.40 6.21
C ARG A 40 -5.43 -24.90 6.47
N LEU A 41 -6.50 -24.18 6.17
CA LEU A 41 -6.61 -22.75 6.50
C LEU A 41 -6.72 -22.52 8.00
N ALA A 42 -7.32 -23.45 8.77
CA ALA A 42 -7.37 -23.37 10.23
C ALA A 42 -5.98 -23.30 10.88
N LYS A 43 -4.95 -23.88 10.25
CA LYS A 43 -3.56 -23.80 10.72
C LYS A 43 -3.02 -22.35 10.72
N ILE A 44 -3.56 -21.47 9.86
CA ILE A 44 -3.22 -20.03 9.88
C ILE A 44 -3.78 -19.43 11.17
N THR A 45 -5.02 -19.74 11.52
CA THR A 45 -5.64 -19.28 12.76
C THR A 45 -4.82 -19.73 13.98
N GLU A 46 -4.50 -21.02 14.07
CA GLU A 46 -3.69 -21.57 15.15
C GLU A 46 -2.32 -20.88 15.28
N PHE A 47 -1.65 -20.64 14.13
CA PHE A 47 -0.36 -19.96 14.12
C PHE A 47 -0.48 -18.50 14.58
N MET A 48 -1.50 -17.78 14.11
CA MET A 48 -1.69 -16.37 14.45
C MET A 48 -2.10 -16.19 15.91
N ASP A 49 -2.98 -17.05 16.41
CA ASP A 49 -3.37 -17.06 17.83
C ASP A 49 -2.16 -17.33 18.74
N ALA A 50 -1.31 -18.29 18.39
CA ALA A 50 -0.07 -18.54 19.12
C ALA A 50 0.87 -17.30 19.12
N LYS A 51 0.88 -16.47 18.06
CA LYS A 51 1.66 -15.23 18.01
C LYS A 51 1.08 -14.10 18.85
N VAL A 52 -0.22 -14.11 19.06
CA VAL A 52 -0.89 -13.21 20.00
C VAL A 52 -0.61 -13.66 21.44
N ASP A 53 -0.72 -14.96 21.70
CA ASP A 53 -0.53 -15.54 23.03
C ASP A 53 0.91 -15.39 23.55
N ASP A 54 1.91 -15.56 22.65
CA ASP A 54 3.34 -15.37 23.00
C ASP A 54 3.74 -13.88 23.08
N GLY A 55 2.82 -12.96 22.79
CA GLY A 55 3.04 -11.51 22.83
C GLY A 55 3.83 -10.93 21.64
N THR A 56 4.19 -11.74 20.64
CA THR A 56 4.87 -11.28 19.41
C THR A 56 3.99 -10.31 18.61
N MET A 57 2.66 -10.53 18.62
CA MET A 57 1.65 -9.68 18.00
C MET A 57 0.65 -9.18 19.03
N VAL A 58 0.18 -7.94 18.87
CA VAL A 58 -0.95 -7.40 19.63
C VAL A 58 -2.26 -7.91 19.05
N GLY A 59 -2.40 -7.82 17.76
CA GLY A 59 -3.55 -8.25 17.00
C GLY A 59 -3.40 -7.97 15.51
N GLY A 60 -4.37 -8.41 14.74
CA GLY A 60 -4.38 -8.25 13.30
C GLY A 60 -5.57 -8.90 12.61
N MET A 61 -5.57 -8.88 11.29
CA MET A 61 -6.57 -9.58 10.47
C MET A 61 -5.87 -10.33 9.34
N GLY A 62 -6.29 -11.57 9.11
CA GLY A 62 -5.91 -12.37 7.95
C GLY A 62 -7.05 -12.46 6.95
N VAL A 63 -6.80 -12.13 5.68
CA VAL A 63 -7.78 -12.26 4.60
C VAL A 63 -7.14 -12.99 3.43
N ILE A 64 -7.82 -14.04 2.92
CA ILE A 64 -7.42 -14.72 1.69
C ILE A 64 -8.58 -14.66 0.70
N MET A 65 -8.26 -14.24 -0.52
CA MET A 65 -9.21 -14.13 -1.61
C MET A 65 -8.83 -15.05 -2.77
N ARG A 66 -9.84 -15.61 -3.42
CA ARG A 66 -9.67 -16.37 -4.65
C ARG A 66 -10.83 -16.11 -5.60
N ASN A 67 -10.53 -15.87 -6.87
CA ASN A 67 -11.53 -15.58 -7.91
C ASN A 67 -12.52 -14.47 -7.49
N GLY A 68 -12.03 -13.39 -6.87
CA GLY A 68 -12.84 -12.26 -6.41
C GLY A 68 -13.77 -12.58 -5.23
N LYS A 69 -13.53 -13.67 -4.49
CA LYS A 69 -14.29 -14.05 -3.30
C LYS A 69 -13.39 -14.26 -2.10
N ILE A 70 -13.84 -13.84 -0.94
CA ILE A 70 -13.17 -14.10 0.34
C ILE A 70 -13.42 -15.57 0.69
N ILE A 71 -12.34 -16.32 0.93
CA ILE A 71 -12.37 -17.74 1.33
C ILE A 71 -11.86 -17.95 2.76
N TYR A 72 -11.21 -16.94 3.33
CA TYR A 72 -10.75 -16.91 4.69
C TYR A 72 -10.70 -15.47 5.16
N GLN A 73 -11.28 -15.20 6.31
CA GLN A 73 -11.21 -13.93 7.02
C GLN A 73 -11.27 -14.21 8.52
N GLN A 74 -10.28 -13.74 9.25
CA GLN A 74 -10.19 -13.94 10.69
C GLN A 74 -9.46 -12.76 11.33
N THR A 75 -10.02 -12.24 12.39
CA THR A 75 -9.35 -11.29 13.30
C THR A 75 -8.68 -12.02 14.44
N TYR A 76 -7.59 -11.44 14.97
CA TYR A 76 -6.78 -12.00 16.03
C TYR A 76 -6.46 -10.93 17.08
N GLY A 77 -6.45 -11.31 18.35
CA GLY A 77 -5.98 -10.46 19.45
C GLY A 77 -6.73 -9.16 19.62
N GLN A 78 -5.99 -8.09 19.87
CA GLN A 78 -6.53 -6.79 20.29
C GLN A 78 -6.13 -5.68 19.32
N ALA A 79 -7.03 -4.70 19.14
CA ALA A 79 -6.74 -3.44 18.45
C ALA A 79 -6.01 -2.45 19.37
N ASP A 80 -6.22 -2.60 20.67
CA ASP A 80 -5.61 -1.76 21.71
C ASP A 80 -5.43 -2.63 22.97
N ARG A 81 -4.17 -2.94 23.27
CA ARG A 81 -3.81 -3.80 24.40
C ARG A 81 -4.06 -3.12 25.75
N GLU A 82 -3.74 -1.84 25.84
CA GLU A 82 -3.86 -1.05 27.07
C GLU A 82 -5.33 -0.88 27.48
N ALA A 83 -6.19 -0.68 26.48
CA ALA A 83 -7.64 -0.55 26.69
C ALA A 83 -8.38 -1.91 26.70
N GLY A 84 -7.70 -3.02 26.39
CA GLY A 84 -8.32 -4.36 26.28
C GLY A 84 -9.33 -4.46 25.14
N ARG A 85 -9.22 -3.61 24.10
CA ARG A 85 -10.19 -3.55 23.01
C ARG A 85 -9.87 -4.64 21.97
N PRO A 86 -10.80 -5.55 21.66
CA PRO A 86 -10.57 -6.61 20.69
C PRO A 86 -10.36 -6.06 19.27
N MET A 87 -9.73 -6.86 18.42
CA MET A 87 -9.64 -6.59 16.99
C MET A 87 -11.00 -6.86 16.32
N GLU A 88 -11.46 -5.92 15.49
CA GLU A 88 -12.75 -6.00 14.79
C GLU A 88 -12.54 -6.08 13.28
N ASP A 89 -13.53 -6.64 12.55
CA ASP A 89 -13.46 -6.88 11.11
C ASP A 89 -13.45 -5.57 10.29
N ASP A 90 -13.97 -4.48 10.84
CA ASP A 90 -14.02 -3.15 10.24
C ASP A 90 -12.88 -2.22 10.70
N ALA A 91 -11.88 -2.76 11.38
CA ALA A 91 -10.74 -1.99 11.86
C ALA A 91 -9.99 -1.32 10.70
N ILE A 92 -9.60 -0.05 10.90
CA ILE A 92 -8.82 0.72 9.93
C ILE A 92 -7.34 0.49 10.19
N TYR A 93 -6.63 -0.01 9.18
CA TYR A 93 -5.21 -0.31 9.26
C TYR A 93 -4.36 0.74 8.56
N ARG A 94 -3.23 1.08 9.17
CA ARG A 94 -2.16 1.83 8.51
C ARG A 94 -1.37 0.85 7.64
N ILE A 95 -1.49 0.97 6.32
CA ILE A 95 -0.92 -0.03 5.38
C ILE A 95 0.52 0.25 4.94
N TYR A 96 1.14 1.35 5.42
CA TYR A 96 2.54 1.72 5.15
C TYR A 96 2.95 1.53 3.67
N SER A 97 3.97 0.73 3.40
CA SER A 97 4.49 0.49 2.04
C SER A 97 3.52 -0.19 1.08
N MET A 98 2.43 -0.79 1.57
CA MET A 98 1.35 -1.29 0.71
C MET A 98 0.59 -0.17 0.00
N SER A 99 0.80 1.10 0.38
CA SER A 99 0.34 2.27 -0.37
C SER A 99 1.01 2.39 -1.75
N LYS A 100 2.25 1.85 -1.91
CA LYS A 100 3.00 1.96 -3.17
C LYS A 100 2.29 1.33 -4.37
N PRO A 101 1.75 0.10 -4.30
CA PRO A 101 0.96 -0.46 -5.39
C PRO A 101 -0.22 0.41 -5.79
N ILE A 102 -0.93 1.00 -4.81
CA ILE A 102 -2.09 1.87 -5.06
C ILE A 102 -1.64 3.13 -5.81
N THR A 103 -0.57 3.78 -5.34
CA THR A 103 0.05 4.93 -6.02
C THR A 103 0.54 4.53 -7.42
N GLY A 104 1.13 3.34 -7.56
CA GLY A 104 1.58 2.80 -8.84
C GLY A 104 0.44 2.65 -9.85
N VAL A 105 -0.72 2.12 -9.42
CA VAL A 105 -1.91 2.02 -10.27
C VAL A 105 -2.38 3.40 -10.71
N ALA A 106 -2.49 4.37 -9.79
CA ALA A 106 -2.88 5.74 -10.13
C ALA A 106 -1.91 6.37 -11.15
N LEU A 107 -0.61 6.14 -10.99
CA LEU A 107 0.39 6.60 -11.95
C LEU A 107 0.22 5.92 -13.32
N MET A 108 -0.06 4.62 -13.35
CA MET A 108 -0.29 3.89 -14.60
C MET A 108 -1.56 4.33 -15.34
N MET A 109 -2.59 4.82 -14.65
CA MET A 109 -3.74 5.46 -15.28
C MET A 109 -3.33 6.72 -16.07
N LEU A 110 -2.44 7.54 -15.49
CA LEU A 110 -1.88 8.70 -16.19
C LEU A 110 -0.99 8.29 -17.38
N TYR A 111 -0.30 7.15 -17.26
CA TYR A 111 0.48 6.58 -18.36
C TYR A 111 -0.44 6.15 -19.52
N GLU A 112 -1.56 5.49 -19.26
CA GLU A 112 -2.57 5.12 -20.25
C GLU A 112 -3.15 6.35 -20.96
N ASP A 113 -3.32 7.46 -20.23
CA ASP A 113 -3.72 8.76 -20.78
C ASP A 113 -2.62 9.48 -21.58
N GLY A 114 -1.42 8.89 -21.70
CA GLY A 114 -0.30 9.47 -22.44
C GLY A 114 0.33 10.70 -21.77
N LYS A 115 0.13 10.90 -20.46
CA LYS A 115 0.64 12.08 -19.73
C LYS A 115 2.14 12.06 -19.50
N PHE A 116 2.76 10.88 -19.49
CA PHE A 116 4.21 10.70 -19.36
C PHE A 116 4.67 9.40 -20.02
N ARG A 117 5.98 9.24 -20.16
CA ARG A 117 6.62 7.99 -20.60
C ARG A 117 7.45 7.39 -19.47
N LEU A 118 7.50 6.08 -19.39
CA LEU A 118 8.24 5.38 -18.33
C LEU A 118 9.74 5.73 -18.29
N ASN A 119 10.32 6.08 -19.45
CA ASN A 119 11.73 6.46 -19.56
C ASN A 119 11.97 7.97 -19.41
N ASP A 120 10.95 8.76 -19.15
CA ASP A 120 11.14 10.19 -18.92
C ASP A 120 11.94 10.39 -17.63
N PRO A 121 12.96 11.28 -17.63
CA PRO A 121 13.64 11.67 -16.40
C PRO A 121 12.68 12.29 -15.38
N ILE A 122 12.85 11.98 -14.13
CA ILE A 122 12.02 12.56 -13.05
C ILE A 122 12.09 14.09 -13.07
N ALA A 123 13.26 14.64 -13.40
CA ALA A 123 13.50 16.07 -13.50
C ALA A 123 12.60 16.82 -14.51
N MET A 124 11.98 16.12 -15.46
CA MET A 124 10.99 16.75 -16.36
C MET A 124 9.73 17.20 -15.62
N TYR A 125 9.37 16.52 -14.54
CA TYR A 125 8.16 16.76 -13.76
C TYR A 125 8.48 17.44 -12.42
N MET A 126 9.67 17.18 -11.89
CA MET A 126 10.17 17.70 -10.63
C MET A 126 11.60 18.26 -10.85
N PRO A 127 11.74 19.52 -11.25
CA PRO A 127 13.05 20.12 -11.61
C PRO A 127 14.09 20.06 -10.50
N GLU A 128 13.67 19.95 -9.23
CA GLU A 128 14.54 19.81 -8.06
C GLU A 128 15.42 18.54 -8.15
N PHE A 129 15.04 17.55 -8.95
CA PHE A 129 15.80 16.32 -9.16
C PHE A 129 16.82 16.42 -10.29
N ALA A 130 17.00 17.61 -10.93
CA ALA A 130 17.94 17.75 -12.05
C ALA A 130 19.41 17.59 -11.62
N ASP A 131 19.77 18.07 -10.45
CA ASP A 131 21.14 18.07 -9.91
C ASP A 131 21.37 17.00 -8.82
N LEU A 132 20.77 15.82 -9.01
CA LEU A 132 20.99 14.69 -8.11
C LEU A 132 22.45 14.31 -8.05
N LYS A 133 22.89 13.92 -6.86
CA LYS A 133 24.23 13.38 -6.59
C LYS A 133 24.10 11.99 -5.99
N VAL A 134 25.02 11.11 -6.31
CA VAL A 134 25.11 9.76 -5.74
C VAL A 134 26.22 9.75 -4.70
N ALA A 135 25.91 9.31 -3.49
CA ALA A 135 26.90 9.06 -2.47
C ALA A 135 27.76 7.86 -2.87
N THR A 136 29.07 8.02 -2.89
CA THR A 136 29.99 6.89 -2.99
C THR A 136 30.19 6.32 -1.59
N SER A 137 29.93 5.02 -1.43
CA SER A 137 30.18 4.36 -0.16
C SER A 137 31.66 4.49 0.20
N THR A 138 31.98 5.09 1.32
CA THR A 138 33.28 4.88 1.94
C THR A 138 33.32 3.46 2.49
N ALA A 139 34.37 2.75 2.19
CA ALA A 139 34.64 1.41 2.71
C ALA A 139 34.44 1.40 4.23
N GLY A 140 33.49 0.62 4.73
CA GLY A 140 33.32 0.45 6.17
C GLY A 140 31.88 0.21 6.65
N THR A 141 30.88 0.19 5.80
CA THR A 141 29.57 -0.32 6.23
C THR A 141 29.66 -1.84 6.32
N ASN A 142 30.03 -2.33 7.50
CA ASN A 142 29.82 -3.73 7.85
C ASN A 142 28.31 -3.97 7.86
N ILE A 143 27.80 -4.56 6.79
CA ILE A 143 26.47 -5.13 6.78
C ILE A 143 26.55 -6.36 7.68
N VAL A 144 26.25 -6.19 8.95
CA VAL A 144 26.00 -7.34 9.83
C VAL A 144 24.64 -7.87 9.42
N SER A 145 24.62 -8.92 8.60
CA SER A 145 23.41 -9.64 8.25
C SER A 145 23.10 -10.61 9.39
N ASP A 146 22.39 -10.12 10.39
CA ASP A 146 21.77 -10.95 11.44
C ASP A 146 20.28 -11.23 11.17
N GLY A 147 19.85 -11.05 9.91
CA GLY A 147 18.44 -11.28 9.52
C GLY A 147 17.48 -10.15 9.87
N THR A 148 17.90 -9.15 10.61
CA THR A 148 17.19 -7.91 10.82
C THR A 148 17.87 -6.82 10.00
N THR A 149 17.27 -6.41 8.88
CA THR A 149 17.71 -5.26 8.09
C THR A 149 17.55 -3.99 8.91
N SER A 150 18.43 -3.75 9.84
CA SER A 150 18.63 -2.45 10.42
C SER A 150 19.39 -1.62 9.41
N ARG A 151 18.67 -0.97 8.53
CA ARG A 151 19.21 0.13 7.75
C ARG A 151 19.48 1.23 8.75
N THR A 152 20.72 1.41 9.13
CA THR A 152 21.14 2.62 9.82
C THR A 152 20.97 3.75 8.82
N VAL A 153 19.80 4.39 8.85
CA VAL A 153 19.61 5.71 8.26
C VAL A 153 20.55 6.58 9.07
N GLY A 154 21.61 7.07 8.43
CA GLY A 154 22.59 7.92 9.07
C GLY A 154 21.88 8.99 9.86
N SER A 155 22.13 9.04 11.14
CA SER A 155 21.95 10.25 11.94
C SER A 155 22.70 11.35 11.19
N GLY A 156 22.06 12.41 10.77
CA GLY A 156 22.51 13.54 9.96
C GLY A 156 23.95 14.03 10.06
N ASP A 157 24.89 13.10 10.25
CA ASP A 157 26.32 13.33 10.22
C ASP A 157 26.81 13.05 8.80
N ASP A 158 26.95 14.08 7.99
CA ASP A 158 27.53 14.05 6.64
C ASP A 158 28.96 13.49 6.61
N SER A 159 29.60 13.27 7.75
CA SER A 159 30.98 12.75 7.86
C SER A 159 31.11 11.27 7.45
N LEU A 160 29.99 10.53 7.40
CA LEU A 160 29.97 9.12 6.99
C LEU A 160 29.71 8.93 5.49
N VAL A 161 29.43 10.01 4.76
CA VAL A 161 29.17 9.97 3.32
C VAL A 161 30.49 10.24 2.60
N GLY A 162 30.94 9.29 1.81
CA GLY A 162 32.08 9.47 0.91
C GLY A 162 31.84 10.58 -0.11
N GLU A 163 32.72 10.68 -1.09
CA GLU A 163 32.61 11.66 -2.15
C GLU A 163 31.27 11.55 -2.89
N TRP A 164 30.69 12.70 -3.18
CA TRP A 164 29.51 12.82 -4.01
C TRP A 164 29.90 12.82 -5.49
N ARG A 165 29.27 12.00 -6.30
CA ARG A 165 29.46 12.00 -7.75
C ARG A 165 28.14 12.25 -8.49
N LYS A 166 28.22 12.71 -9.73
CA LYS A 166 27.05 12.77 -10.61
C LYS A 166 26.59 11.33 -10.93
N PRO A 167 25.28 11.08 -11.02
CA PRO A 167 24.78 9.81 -11.52
C PRO A 167 25.20 9.60 -12.98
N SER A 168 25.39 8.35 -13.39
CA SER A 168 25.71 8.01 -14.79
C SER A 168 24.59 8.38 -15.76
N ARG A 169 23.36 8.45 -15.26
CA ARG A 169 22.16 8.93 -15.97
C ARG A 169 21.17 9.49 -14.96
N GLN A 170 20.24 10.28 -15.44
CA GLN A 170 19.12 10.74 -14.62
C GLN A 170 18.18 9.56 -14.30
N PRO A 171 17.66 9.46 -13.06
CA PRO A 171 16.64 8.48 -12.72
C PRO A 171 15.35 8.78 -13.49
N THR A 172 14.68 7.71 -13.89
CA THR A 172 13.45 7.76 -14.68
C THR A 172 12.23 7.38 -13.82
N ILE A 173 11.03 7.66 -14.31
CA ILE A 173 9.77 7.19 -13.70
C ILE A 173 9.79 5.65 -13.54
N ARG A 174 10.33 4.93 -14.52
CA ARG A 174 10.51 3.47 -14.46
C ARG A 174 11.38 3.05 -13.27
N ASP A 175 12.45 3.79 -13.00
CA ASP A 175 13.36 3.46 -11.89
C ASP A 175 12.65 3.62 -10.53
N LEU A 176 11.81 4.66 -10.37
CA LEU A 176 10.99 4.83 -9.18
C LEU A 176 10.04 3.65 -8.97
N LEU A 177 9.30 3.26 -10.03
CA LEU A 177 8.34 2.15 -9.96
C LEU A 177 9.01 0.80 -9.67
N ARG A 178 10.28 0.64 -10.07
CA ARG A 178 11.07 -0.59 -9.86
C ARG A 178 11.93 -0.57 -8.61
N HIS A 179 11.95 0.52 -7.85
CA HIS A 179 12.86 0.73 -6.71
C HIS A 179 14.34 0.64 -7.10
N THR A 180 14.70 1.18 -8.27
CA THR A 180 16.07 1.18 -8.80
C THR A 180 16.61 2.59 -9.05
N ALA A 181 16.03 3.59 -8.41
CA ALA A 181 16.42 4.99 -8.56
C ALA A 181 17.64 5.39 -7.69
N GLY A 182 18.06 4.54 -6.76
CA GLY A 182 19.18 4.78 -5.86
C GLY A 182 19.13 3.90 -4.64
#